data_ccb41fa3be728cfb0765de413d8e789c
#
_entry.id   ccb41fa3be728cfb0765de413d8e789c
#
_cell.length_a   1.000
_cell.length_b   1.000
_cell.length_c   1.000
_cell.angle_alpha   90.00
_cell.angle_beta   90.00
_cell.angle_gamma   90.00
#
_symmetry.space_group_name_H-M   'P 1'
#
loop_
_entity.id
_entity.type
_entity.pdbx_description
1 polymer ?
#
loop_
_entity_poly.entity_id
_entity_poly.type
_entity_poly.pdbx_seq_one_letter_code
_entity_poly.pdbx_strand_id
1 'polypeptide(L)'
;MTSSMAAATLLCDMIQGRDNPYAGLFSPSRLDPAALPGILTEGGQAVKSMVKRFFQIPAEAAKDIPAGHGGIVFLNGKKAGVYRDESGALHPVDIRCPHLGCQLEWDPDEKTWDCPCHGSRFDCLGRLISGPAQTDLDSSLRTGRRSLPPSVERSP
;
A
#
# COMPACT_ATOMS: atom_id res chain seq x y z
N MET A 1 -11.66 -4.71 18.91
CA MET A 1 -12.92 -5.43 19.31
C MET A 1 -13.92 -4.56 20.06
N THR A 2 -13.50 -3.71 21.00
CA THR A 2 -14.41 -2.86 21.80
C THR A 2 -15.19 -1.82 20.98
N SER A 3 -14.57 -1.19 19.97
CA SER A 3 -15.22 -0.20 19.10
C SER A 3 -16.31 -0.78 18.20
N SER A 4 -16.17 -2.03 17.75
CA SER A 4 -17.20 -2.68 16.94
C SER A 4 -18.45 -3.04 17.75
N MET A 5 -18.30 -3.39 19.02
CA MET A 5 -19.44 -3.62 19.92
C MET A 5 -20.20 -2.32 20.20
N ALA A 6 -19.48 -1.23 20.46
CA ALA A 6 -20.09 0.08 20.65
C ALA A 6 -20.84 0.55 19.39
N ALA A 7 -20.25 0.38 18.22
CA ALA A 7 -20.89 0.71 16.95
C ALA A 7 -22.14 -0.13 16.71
N ALA A 8 -22.09 -1.43 16.96
CA ALA A 8 -23.26 -2.32 16.81
C ALA A 8 -24.40 -1.91 17.75
N THR A 9 -24.11 -1.60 19.01
CA THR A 9 -25.12 -1.14 19.97
C THR A 9 -25.77 0.16 19.52
N LEU A 10 -24.95 1.16 19.11
CA LEU A 10 -25.45 2.43 18.61
C LEU A 10 -26.33 2.28 17.37
N LEU A 11 -25.92 1.44 16.41
CA LEU A 11 -26.70 1.19 15.20
C LEU A 11 -28.02 0.49 15.52
N CYS A 12 -28.02 -0.49 16.43
CA CYS A 12 -29.25 -1.15 16.87
C CYS A 12 -30.24 -0.15 17.53
N ASP A 13 -29.73 0.72 18.39
CA ASP A 13 -30.59 1.73 19.02
C ASP A 13 -31.14 2.73 18.01
N MET A 14 -30.33 3.18 17.05
CA MET A 14 -30.77 4.05 15.95
C MET A 14 -31.86 3.40 15.10
N ILE A 15 -31.71 2.12 14.73
CA ILE A 15 -32.71 1.40 13.92
C ILE A 15 -34.02 1.23 14.70
N GLN A 16 -33.94 1.05 16.01
CA GLN A 16 -35.10 0.87 16.88
C GLN A 16 -35.71 2.18 17.38
N GLY A 17 -35.17 3.33 16.98
CA GLY A 17 -35.61 4.65 17.41
C GLY A 17 -35.41 4.90 18.92
N ARG A 18 -34.43 4.23 19.54
CA ARG A 18 -34.08 4.43 20.95
C ARG A 18 -33.00 5.48 21.10
N ASP A 19 -33.17 6.33 22.10
CA ASP A 19 -32.12 7.28 22.47
C ASP A 19 -30.95 6.55 23.16
N ASN A 20 -29.74 6.78 22.66
CA ASN A 20 -28.52 6.27 23.26
C ASN A 20 -27.70 7.42 23.83
N PRO A 21 -27.40 7.44 25.15
CA PRO A 21 -26.69 8.55 25.79
C PRO A 21 -25.27 8.72 25.27
N TYR A 22 -24.70 7.71 24.63
CA TYR A 22 -23.36 7.74 24.04
C TYR A 22 -23.33 8.16 22.57
N ALA A 23 -24.49 8.36 21.92
CA ALA A 23 -24.56 8.70 20.50
C ALA A 23 -23.74 9.96 20.17
N GLY A 24 -23.81 10.99 21.02
CA GLY A 24 -23.02 12.21 20.84
C GLY A 24 -21.51 11.99 20.96
N LEU A 25 -21.09 11.07 21.82
CA LEU A 25 -19.67 10.75 22.03
C LEU A 25 -19.05 10.06 20.79
N PHE A 26 -19.82 9.26 20.09
CA PHE A 26 -19.39 8.53 18.89
C PHE A 26 -19.85 9.17 17.58
N SER A 27 -20.41 10.37 17.63
CA SER A 27 -20.83 11.09 16.41
C SER A 27 -19.62 11.41 15.53
N PRO A 28 -19.65 11.07 14.24
CA PRO A 28 -18.58 11.43 13.30
C PRO A 28 -18.51 12.93 13.04
N SER A 29 -19.59 13.67 13.32
CA SER A 29 -19.63 15.13 13.19
C SER A 29 -19.13 15.88 14.43
N ARG A 30 -18.67 15.16 15.46
CA ARG A 30 -18.11 15.79 16.66
C ARG A 30 -16.78 16.46 16.33
N LEU A 31 -16.80 17.78 16.30
CA LEU A 31 -15.58 18.60 16.23
C LEU A 31 -15.07 18.85 17.65
N ASP A 32 -13.91 18.30 17.96
CA ASP A 32 -13.18 18.62 19.19
C ASP A 32 -12.10 19.65 18.86
N PRO A 33 -12.26 20.92 19.27
CA PRO A 33 -11.25 21.94 19.00
C PRO A 33 -9.88 21.62 19.60
N ALA A 34 -9.85 20.84 20.70
CA ALA A 34 -8.61 20.41 21.32
C ALA A 34 -7.83 19.36 20.49
N ALA A 35 -8.51 18.61 19.61
CA ALA A 35 -7.89 17.65 18.71
C ALA A 35 -7.31 18.28 17.44
N LEU A 36 -7.70 19.52 17.10
CA LEU A 36 -7.27 20.22 15.89
C LEU A 36 -5.74 20.30 15.73
N PRO A 37 -4.93 20.66 16.75
CA PRO A 37 -3.48 20.68 16.60
C PRO A 37 -2.89 19.30 16.27
N GLY A 38 -3.42 18.22 16.88
CA GLY A 38 -3.01 16.85 16.60
C GLY A 38 -3.34 16.43 15.16
N ILE A 39 -4.57 16.71 14.71
CA ILE A 39 -5.00 16.41 13.34
C ILE A 39 -4.15 17.17 12.32
N LEU A 40 -3.79 18.42 12.57
CA LEU A 40 -2.94 19.21 11.67
C LEU A 40 -1.50 18.70 11.64
N THR A 41 -0.94 18.31 12.79
CA THR A 41 0.42 17.77 12.85
C THR A 41 0.52 16.39 12.24
N GLU A 42 -0.36 15.47 12.57
CA GLU A 42 -0.40 14.11 12.00
C GLU A 42 -0.79 14.11 10.52
N GLY A 43 -1.80 14.88 10.16
CA GLY A 43 -2.20 15.09 8.77
C GLY A 43 -1.08 15.72 7.94
N GLY A 44 -0.38 16.71 8.48
CA GLY A 44 0.79 17.32 7.84
C GLY A 44 1.94 16.34 7.65
N GLN A 45 2.21 15.47 8.62
CA GLN A 45 3.24 14.43 8.50
C GLN A 45 2.82 13.37 7.46
N ALA A 46 1.56 12.95 7.44
CA ALA A 46 1.04 12.02 6.45
C ALA A 46 1.17 12.58 5.03
N VAL A 47 0.77 13.84 4.81
CA VAL A 47 0.94 14.53 3.52
C VAL A 47 2.42 14.67 3.16
N LYS A 48 3.28 15.08 4.10
CA LYS A 48 4.73 15.19 3.87
C LYS A 48 5.35 13.83 3.51
N SER A 49 4.96 12.75 4.17
CA SER A 49 5.40 11.40 3.85
C SER A 49 4.94 10.97 2.47
N MET A 50 3.68 11.26 2.12
CA MET A 50 3.11 10.97 0.82
C MET A 50 3.83 11.73 -0.30
N VAL A 51 4.08 13.02 -0.11
CA VAL A 51 4.83 13.87 -1.04
C VAL A 51 6.27 13.40 -1.18
N LYS A 52 6.95 13.11 -0.07
CA LYS A 52 8.33 12.58 -0.09
C LYS A 52 8.45 11.31 -0.93
N ARG A 53 7.44 10.43 -0.89
CA ARG A 53 7.39 9.19 -1.68
C ARG A 53 7.30 9.45 -3.18
N PHE A 54 6.49 10.44 -3.60
CA PHE A 54 6.43 10.85 -5.02
C PHE A 54 7.76 11.40 -5.53
N PHE A 55 8.55 12.04 -4.65
CA PHE A 55 9.83 12.66 -4.97
C PHE A 55 11.04 11.79 -4.58
N GLN A 56 10.86 10.55 -4.14
CA GLN A 56 12.01 9.65 -3.98
C GLN A 56 12.71 9.52 -5.33
N ILE A 57 13.97 10.00 -5.36
CA ILE A 57 14.83 9.88 -6.53
C ILE A 57 15.20 8.41 -6.63
N PRO A 58 14.83 7.72 -7.72
CA PRO A 58 15.23 6.32 -7.92
C PRO A 58 16.76 6.24 -7.99
N ALA A 59 17.32 5.10 -7.59
CA ALA A 59 18.73 4.81 -7.85
C ALA A 59 19.03 5.00 -9.34
N GLU A 60 20.17 5.61 -9.66
CA GLU A 60 20.51 5.97 -11.06
C GLU A 60 20.57 4.75 -11.97
N ALA A 61 20.97 3.59 -11.41
CA ALA A 61 20.98 2.35 -12.17
C ALA A 61 20.69 1.12 -11.27
N ALA A 62 20.08 0.08 -11.84
CA ALA A 62 19.83 -1.18 -11.14
C ALA A 62 21.13 -1.86 -10.64
N LYS A 63 22.26 -1.58 -11.28
CA LYS A 63 23.61 -2.07 -10.87
C LYS A 63 24.10 -1.50 -9.55
N ASP A 64 23.55 -0.35 -9.12
CA ASP A 64 23.95 0.33 -7.88
C ASP A 64 23.23 -0.24 -6.65
N ILE A 65 22.27 -1.16 -6.86
CA ILE A 65 21.58 -1.87 -5.78
C ILE A 65 22.53 -2.95 -5.25
N PRO A 66 22.85 -2.98 -3.95
CA PRO A 66 23.68 -4.04 -3.36
C PRO A 66 23.04 -5.42 -3.48
N ALA A 67 23.85 -6.49 -3.48
CA ALA A 67 23.34 -7.86 -3.42
C ALA A 67 22.48 -8.06 -2.15
N GLY A 68 21.41 -8.81 -2.27
CA GLY A 68 20.42 -9.03 -1.21
C GLY A 68 19.48 -7.86 -0.92
N HIS A 69 19.54 -6.77 -1.71
CA HIS A 69 18.74 -5.56 -1.50
C HIS A 69 17.81 -5.28 -2.66
N GLY A 70 16.75 -4.54 -2.37
CA GLY A 70 15.84 -3.98 -3.36
C GLY A 70 15.92 -2.46 -3.44
N GLY A 71 15.51 -1.91 -4.56
CA GLY A 71 15.45 -0.47 -4.78
C GLY A 71 14.54 -0.10 -5.93
N ILE A 72 14.17 1.17 -5.99
CA ILE A 72 13.35 1.71 -7.07
C ILE A 72 14.29 2.32 -8.11
N VAL A 73 14.13 1.94 -9.36
CA VAL A 73 14.93 2.43 -10.51
C VAL A 73 14.01 2.87 -11.65
N PHE A 74 14.57 3.61 -12.61
CA PHE A 74 13.91 3.87 -13.88
C PHE A 74 14.28 2.77 -14.90
N LEU A 75 13.29 2.01 -15.33
CA LEU A 75 13.41 1.08 -16.45
C LEU A 75 12.50 1.56 -17.59
N ASN A 76 13.08 1.82 -18.75
CA ASN A 76 12.35 2.27 -19.95
C ASN A 76 11.42 3.47 -19.68
N GLY A 77 11.89 4.45 -18.89
CA GLY A 77 11.13 5.65 -18.57
C GLY A 77 10.01 5.46 -17.53
N LYS A 78 9.90 4.28 -16.91
CA LYS A 78 8.95 4.00 -15.82
C LYS A 78 9.68 3.60 -14.56
N LYS A 79 9.11 3.97 -13.41
CA LYS A 79 9.58 3.48 -12.12
C LYS A 79 9.29 1.99 -12.00
N ALA A 80 10.29 1.21 -11.61
CA ALA A 80 10.19 -0.21 -11.32
C ALA A 80 10.92 -0.53 -10.03
N GLY A 81 10.43 -1.51 -9.28
CA GLY A 81 11.19 -2.12 -8.20
C GLY A 81 12.16 -3.14 -8.79
N VAL A 82 13.35 -3.19 -8.26
CA VAL A 82 14.33 -4.23 -8.63
C VAL A 82 14.90 -4.80 -7.35
N TYR A 83 14.80 -6.08 -7.19
CA TYR A 83 15.54 -6.84 -6.18
C TYR A 83 16.78 -7.44 -6.84
N ARG A 84 17.95 -7.29 -6.22
CA ARG A 84 19.17 -7.95 -6.62
C ARG A 84 19.46 -9.09 -5.64
N ASP A 85 19.45 -10.31 -6.12
CA ASP A 85 19.74 -11.47 -5.28
C ASP A 85 21.24 -11.59 -4.94
N GLU A 86 21.58 -12.56 -4.08
CA GLU A 86 22.95 -12.80 -3.63
C GLU A 86 23.87 -13.24 -4.77
N SER A 87 23.33 -13.79 -5.85
CA SER A 87 24.08 -14.17 -7.06
C SER A 87 24.34 -12.95 -7.98
N GLY A 88 23.70 -11.80 -7.69
CA GLY A 88 23.75 -10.60 -8.50
C GLY A 88 22.69 -10.54 -9.60
N ALA A 89 21.80 -11.54 -9.71
CA ALA A 89 20.70 -11.50 -10.66
C ALA A 89 19.65 -10.47 -10.27
N LEU A 90 19.08 -9.79 -11.27
CA LEU A 90 18.11 -8.72 -11.08
C LEU A 90 16.69 -9.24 -11.30
N HIS A 91 15.82 -8.96 -10.35
CA HIS A 91 14.40 -9.34 -10.35
C HIS A 91 13.51 -8.10 -10.38
N PRO A 92 13.14 -7.60 -11.56
CA PRO A 92 12.27 -6.44 -11.67
C PRO A 92 10.81 -6.80 -11.38
N VAL A 93 10.10 -5.88 -10.73
CA VAL A 93 8.67 -5.95 -10.41
C VAL A 93 8.01 -4.59 -10.66
N ASP A 94 6.72 -4.58 -11.01
CA ASP A 94 5.93 -3.35 -11.01
C ASP A 94 5.69 -2.94 -9.54
N ILE A 95 6.09 -1.73 -9.18
CA ILE A 95 5.91 -1.20 -7.82
C ILE A 95 4.54 -0.57 -7.57
N ARG A 96 3.57 -0.80 -8.44
CA ARG A 96 2.20 -0.38 -8.22
C ARG A 96 1.41 -1.49 -7.57
N CYS A 97 0.90 -1.21 -6.36
CA CYS A 97 0.08 -2.14 -5.62
C CYS A 97 -1.18 -2.51 -6.42
N PRO A 98 -1.47 -3.80 -6.66
CA PRO A 98 -2.65 -4.22 -7.43
C PRO A 98 -3.98 -3.85 -6.77
N HIS A 99 -3.97 -3.49 -5.46
CA HIS A 99 -5.18 -3.08 -4.76
C HIS A 99 -5.74 -1.76 -5.29
N LEU A 100 -4.99 -0.65 -5.18
CA LEU A 100 -5.42 0.69 -5.59
C LEU A 100 -4.28 1.52 -6.24
N GLY A 101 -3.25 0.88 -6.76
CA GLY A 101 -2.20 1.55 -7.53
C GLY A 101 -1.19 2.36 -6.72
N CYS A 102 -1.21 2.28 -5.37
CA CYS A 102 -0.21 2.97 -4.54
C CYS A 102 1.21 2.46 -4.83
N GLN A 103 2.18 3.35 -4.79
CA GLN A 103 3.59 2.97 -4.94
C GLN A 103 4.04 2.16 -3.72
N LEU A 104 4.68 1.04 -3.98
CA LEU A 104 5.29 0.18 -2.95
C LEU A 104 6.63 0.75 -2.49
N GLU A 105 7.05 0.35 -1.30
CA GLU A 105 8.34 0.64 -0.70
C GLU A 105 9.10 -0.65 -0.43
N TRP A 106 10.42 -0.60 -0.49
CA TRP A 106 11.27 -1.72 -0.13
C TRP A 106 11.54 -1.71 1.37
N ASP A 107 11.26 -2.83 2.03
CA ASP A 107 11.69 -3.10 3.41
C ASP A 107 12.97 -3.95 3.38
N PRO A 108 14.12 -3.39 3.78
CA PRO A 108 15.39 -4.11 3.74
C PRO A 108 15.52 -5.19 4.83
N ASP A 109 14.80 -5.07 5.94
CA ASP A 109 14.89 -5.99 7.07
C ASP A 109 14.13 -7.27 6.77
N GLU A 110 12.90 -7.14 6.24
CA GLU A 110 12.04 -8.27 5.89
C GLU A 110 12.24 -8.73 4.44
N LYS A 111 13.00 -7.97 3.62
CA LYS A 111 13.20 -8.18 2.18
C LYS A 111 11.89 -8.28 1.41
N THR A 112 10.99 -7.33 1.68
CA THR A 112 9.64 -7.28 1.10
C THR A 112 9.36 -5.97 0.38
N TRP A 113 8.36 -5.99 -0.49
CA TRP A 113 7.73 -4.80 -1.08
C TRP A 113 6.44 -4.51 -0.33
N ASP A 114 6.38 -3.41 0.38
CA ASP A 114 5.27 -3.08 1.27
C ASP A 114 4.45 -1.92 0.74
N CYS A 115 3.12 -2.05 0.84
CA CYS A 115 2.20 -0.99 0.46
C CYS A 115 1.89 -0.11 1.68
N PRO A 116 2.35 1.15 1.69
CA PRO A 116 2.16 2.04 2.84
C PRO A 116 0.71 2.54 2.99
N CYS A 117 -0.12 2.33 1.98
CA CYS A 117 -1.50 2.82 2.01
C CYS A 117 -2.40 1.91 2.84
N HIS A 118 -2.37 0.59 2.59
CA HIS A 118 -3.29 -0.36 3.21
C HIS A 118 -2.60 -1.66 3.67
N GLY A 119 -1.26 -1.70 3.68
CA GLY A 119 -0.50 -2.80 4.29
C GLY A 119 -0.41 -4.09 3.46
N SER A 120 -0.67 -4.05 2.15
CA SER A 120 -0.35 -5.21 1.30
C SER A 120 1.16 -5.44 1.28
N ARG A 121 1.59 -6.69 1.43
CA ARG A 121 3.01 -7.08 1.44
C ARG A 121 3.27 -8.14 0.39
N PHE A 122 4.44 -8.03 -0.23
CA PHE A 122 4.91 -8.94 -1.28
C PHE A 122 6.35 -9.34 -1.00
N ASP A 123 6.71 -10.56 -1.35
CA ASP A 123 8.10 -11.01 -1.23
C ASP A 123 9.02 -10.25 -2.21
N CYS A 124 10.32 -10.47 -2.11
CA CYS A 124 11.32 -9.84 -2.96
C CYS A 124 11.12 -10.13 -4.47
N LEU A 125 10.39 -11.18 -4.81
CA LEU A 125 10.07 -11.57 -6.20
C LEU A 125 8.68 -11.07 -6.63
N GLY A 126 7.95 -10.39 -5.76
CA GLY A 126 6.63 -9.82 -6.04
C GLY A 126 5.46 -10.75 -5.79
N ARG A 127 5.64 -11.88 -5.11
CA ARG A 127 4.54 -12.77 -4.72
C ARG A 127 3.81 -12.20 -3.52
N LEU A 128 2.49 -12.26 -3.52
CA LEU A 128 1.66 -11.76 -2.44
C LEU A 128 1.86 -12.57 -1.15
N ILE A 129 2.19 -11.87 -0.07
CA ILE A 129 2.30 -12.43 1.29
C ILE A 129 1.02 -12.13 2.08
N SER A 130 0.56 -10.87 2.05
CA SER A 130 -0.64 -10.43 2.78
C SER A 130 -1.39 -9.32 2.06
N GLY A 131 -2.76 -9.36 2.19
CA GLY A 131 -3.68 -8.41 1.56
C GLY A 131 -3.69 -7.02 2.21
N PRO A 132 -4.52 -6.11 1.65
CA PRO A 132 -5.74 -6.38 0.87
C PRO A 132 -5.59 -6.64 -0.64
N ALA A 133 -4.40 -6.55 -1.22
CA ALA A 133 -4.20 -6.99 -2.61
C ALA A 133 -4.61 -8.47 -2.78
N GLN A 134 -5.03 -8.84 -4.00
CA GLN A 134 -5.57 -10.17 -4.30
C GLN A 134 -4.69 -10.93 -5.31
N THR A 135 -3.67 -10.28 -5.87
CA THR A 135 -2.79 -10.84 -6.88
C THR A 135 -1.33 -10.46 -6.61
N ASP A 136 -0.42 -11.22 -7.17
CA ASP A 136 1.01 -10.91 -7.20
C ASP A 136 1.28 -9.60 -7.97
N LEU A 137 2.47 -9.04 -7.79
CA LEU A 137 2.97 -7.93 -8.60
C LEU A 137 3.22 -8.38 -10.02
N ASP A 138 2.99 -7.48 -10.99
CA ASP A 138 3.31 -7.76 -12.38
C ASP A 138 4.83 -7.88 -12.56
N SER A 139 5.26 -9.04 -13.02
CA SER A 139 6.66 -9.34 -13.35
C SER A 139 6.93 -9.29 -14.86
N SER A 140 6.01 -8.78 -15.67
CA SER A 140 6.16 -8.67 -17.14
C SER A 140 7.38 -7.84 -17.56
N LEU A 141 7.89 -7.00 -16.66
CA LEU A 141 9.15 -6.28 -16.82
C LEU A 141 10.36 -7.21 -16.99
N ARG A 142 10.27 -8.48 -16.56
CA ARG A 142 11.31 -9.49 -16.74
C ARG A 142 11.48 -9.97 -18.19
N THR A 143 10.42 -9.92 -18.98
CA THR A 143 10.38 -10.54 -20.31
C THR A 143 10.22 -9.57 -21.46
N GLY A 144 10.07 -8.26 -21.19
CA GLY A 144 9.77 -7.29 -22.26
C GLY A 144 8.42 -7.51 -22.96
N ARG A 145 7.61 -8.46 -22.52
CA ARG A 145 6.27 -8.73 -23.05
C ARG A 145 5.24 -7.99 -22.22
N ARG A 146 4.40 -7.20 -22.89
CA ARG A 146 3.14 -6.71 -22.30
C ARG A 146 2.27 -7.93 -22.03
N SER A 147 1.95 -8.20 -20.76
CA SER A 147 0.85 -9.09 -20.42
C SER A 147 -0.45 -8.42 -20.86
N LEU A 148 -1.14 -9.03 -21.83
CA LEU A 148 -2.54 -8.73 -22.10
C LEU A 148 -3.34 -9.12 -20.84
N PRO A 149 -4.35 -8.32 -20.44
CA PRO A 149 -5.24 -8.72 -19.35
C PRO A 149 -5.88 -10.08 -19.69
N PRO A 150 -6.11 -10.95 -18.71
CA PRO A 150 -6.78 -12.22 -18.96
C PRO A 150 -8.14 -11.93 -19.60
N SER A 151 -8.35 -12.50 -20.78
CA SER A 151 -9.64 -12.48 -21.46
C SER A 151 -10.68 -13.09 -20.51
N VAL A 152 -11.70 -12.31 -20.16
CA VAL A 152 -12.89 -12.81 -19.48
C VAL A 152 -13.54 -13.82 -20.41
N GLU A 153 -13.29 -15.10 -20.19
CA GLU A 153 -14.07 -16.15 -20.82
C GLU A 153 -15.52 -16.05 -20.32
N ARG A 154 -16.37 -15.54 -21.19
CA ARG A 154 -17.81 -15.66 -21.02
C ARG A 154 -18.14 -17.12 -21.32
N SER A 155 -18.47 -17.87 -20.28
CA SER A 155 -19.10 -19.19 -20.45
C SER A 155 -20.48 -19.05 -21.06
N PRO A 156 -20.88 -20.00 -21.91
CA PRO A 156 -22.16 -20.00 -22.64
C PRO A 156 -23.40 -20.13 -21.74
#